data_e55418f3d45788226f3fd43ffef58698
#
_entry.id   e55418f3d45788226f3fd43ffef58698
#
_cell.length_a   1.000
_cell.length_b   1.000
_cell.length_c   1.000
_cell.angle_alpha   90.00
_cell.angle_beta   90.00
_cell.angle_gamma   90.00
#
_symmetry.space_group_name_H-M   'P 1'
#
loop_
_entity.id
_entity.type
_entity.pdbx_description
1 polymer ?
#
loop_
_entity_poly.entity_id
_entity_poly.type
_entity_poly.pdbx_seq_one_letter_code
_entity_poly.pdbx_strand_id
1 'polypeptide(L)'
;MPQKTSQNSLRNVALTASKAYRTKEGITVPEWDGAKVTLREPSGDAWVKFREIVNPQLAEGEEAPTLTEAEKFLRNKAADVVLFIDVLLDENGERVFSDEDQEQVSKIYGPVHSRLLAQALNLGMSQEEAGKP
;
A
#
# COMPACT_ATOMS: atom_id res chain seq x y z
N MET A 1 29.40 -10.07 24.26
CA MET A 1 28.89 -9.85 24.28
C MET A 1 27.85 -9.18 23.70
N PRO A 2 27.19 -9.26 23.34
CA PRO A 2 26.18 -8.72 22.55
C PRO A 2 25.11 -7.97 23.26
N GLN A 3 25.14 -8.00 24.50
CA GLN A 3 24.05 -7.35 25.21
C GLN A 3 24.04 -5.88 25.11
N LYS A 4 25.19 -5.28 25.13
CA LYS A 4 25.25 -3.86 25.07
C LYS A 4 24.78 -3.33 23.75
N THR A 5 24.78 -4.18 22.73
CA THR A 5 24.33 -3.74 21.42
C THR A 5 22.84 -3.90 21.25
N SER A 6 22.16 -4.61 22.13
CA SER A 6 20.75 -4.89 21.91
C SER A 6 19.90 -3.64 21.90
N GLN A 7 20.22 -2.64 22.70
CA GLN A 7 19.46 -1.41 22.70
C GLN A 7 19.69 -0.63 21.42
N ASN A 8 20.92 -0.56 20.94
CA ASN A 8 21.22 0.06 19.66
C ASN A 8 20.59 -0.72 18.52
N SER A 9 20.60 -2.05 18.62
CA SER A 9 19.94 -2.89 17.63
C SER A 9 18.44 -2.62 17.55
N LEU A 10 17.80 -2.50 18.68
CA LEU A 10 16.38 -2.22 18.71
C LEU A 10 16.07 -0.88 18.07
N ARG A 11 16.87 0.13 18.39
CA ARG A 11 16.69 1.44 17.79
C ARG A 11 16.86 1.38 16.28
N ASN A 12 17.89 0.70 15.81
CA ASN A 12 18.12 0.58 14.38
C ASN A 12 16.99 -0.15 13.67
N VAL A 13 16.52 -1.23 14.27
CA VAL A 13 15.40 -1.97 13.70
C VAL A 13 14.15 -1.09 13.67
N ALA A 14 13.88 -0.38 14.76
CA ALA A 14 12.70 0.47 14.84
C ALA A 14 12.72 1.61 13.84
N LEU A 15 13.92 2.07 13.47
CA LEU A 15 14.07 3.17 12.52
C LEU A 15 14.14 2.69 11.07
N THR A 16 14.25 1.39 10.86
CA THR A 16 14.34 0.84 9.51
C THR A 16 12.95 0.88 8.85
N ALA A 17 12.85 1.55 7.71
CA ALA A 17 11.57 1.73 7.05
C ALA A 17 10.88 0.41 6.76
N SER A 18 11.64 -0.60 6.34
CA SER A 18 11.06 -1.90 5.99
C SER A 18 10.54 -2.66 7.20
N LYS A 19 10.94 -2.25 8.42
CA LYS A 19 10.46 -2.88 9.64
C LYS A 19 9.31 -2.12 10.30
N ALA A 20 8.95 -0.98 9.73
CA ALA A 20 7.85 -0.18 10.28
C ALA A 20 6.49 -0.76 9.97
N TYR A 21 6.40 -1.64 8.99
CA TYR A 21 5.14 -2.18 8.50
C TYR A 21 5.22 -3.69 8.42
N ARG A 22 4.07 -4.34 8.47
CA ARG A 22 4.02 -5.78 8.26
C ARG A 22 4.21 -6.07 6.80
N THR A 23 4.95 -7.15 6.53
CA THR A 23 5.23 -7.56 5.16
C THR A 23 4.93 -9.04 5.00
N LYS A 24 4.69 -9.42 3.75
CA LYS A 24 4.56 -10.83 3.38
C LYS A 24 5.42 -11.06 2.16
N GLU A 25 6.43 -11.92 2.31
CA GLU A 25 7.39 -12.19 1.25
C GLU A 25 7.01 -13.43 0.47
N GLY A 26 7.63 -13.59 -0.70
CA GLY A 26 7.54 -14.83 -1.45
C GLY A 26 6.18 -15.09 -2.08
N ILE A 27 5.43 -14.05 -2.38
CA ILE A 27 4.13 -14.21 -3.03
C ILE A 27 4.36 -14.42 -4.52
N THR A 28 3.91 -15.57 -5.03
CA THR A 28 4.04 -15.86 -6.45
C THR A 28 2.87 -15.27 -7.21
N VAL A 29 3.14 -14.58 -8.30
CA VAL A 29 2.11 -14.02 -9.17
C VAL A 29 2.15 -14.81 -10.49
N PRO A 30 1.28 -15.83 -10.64
CA PRO A 30 1.32 -16.65 -11.86
C PRO A 30 1.12 -15.85 -13.13
N GLU A 31 0.26 -14.82 -13.06
CA GLU A 31 -0.05 -13.97 -14.22
C GLU A 31 1.16 -13.15 -14.68
N TRP A 32 2.17 -13.04 -13.84
CA TRP A 32 3.40 -12.30 -14.15
C TRP A 32 4.57 -13.26 -14.30
N ASP A 33 4.32 -14.34 -15.04
CA ASP A 33 5.33 -15.36 -15.32
C ASP A 33 5.92 -16.00 -14.06
N GLY A 34 5.12 -16.06 -13.00
CA GLY A 34 5.57 -16.67 -11.76
C GLY A 34 6.51 -15.80 -10.95
N ALA A 35 6.56 -14.50 -11.26
CA ALA A 35 7.40 -13.58 -10.49
C ALA A 35 7.00 -13.59 -9.01
N LYS A 36 7.98 -13.43 -8.15
CA LYS A 36 7.75 -13.37 -6.71
C LYS A 36 7.85 -11.93 -6.25
N VAL A 37 6.90 -11.54 -5.43
CA VAL A 37 6.85 -10.18 -4.91
C VAL A 37 6.72 -10.21 -3.40
N THR A 38 6.97 -9.07 -2.79
CA THR A 38 6.73 -8.83 -1.38
C THR A 38 5.64 -7.78 -1.28
N LEU A 39 4.74 -7.95 -0.34
CA LEU A 39 3.71 -6.97 -0.06
C LEU A 39 3.92 -6.39 1.32
N ARG A 40 3.59 -5.11 1.47
CA ARG A 40 3.73 -4.39 2.73
C ARG A 40 2.42 -3.65 3.01
N GLU A 41 2.14 -3.41 4.28
CA GLU A 41 1.02 -2.54 4.62
C GLU A 41 1.24 -1.16 4.00
N PRO A 42 0.15 -0.45 3.63
CA PRO A 42 0.30 0.90 3.10
C PRO A 42 0.87 1.85 4.14
N SER A 43 1.68 2.79 3.68
CA SER A 43 2.24 3.82 4.55
C SER A 43 1.20 4.88 4.89
N GLY A 44 1.48 5.67 5.91
CA GLY A 44 0.63 6.79 6.25
C GLY A 44 0.50 7.80 5.11
N ASP A 45 1.62 8.05 4.42
CA ASP A 45 1.61 8.96 3.28
C ASP A 45 0.66 8.47 2.18
N ALA A 46 0.67 7.15 1.92
CA ALA A 46 -0.22 6.59 0.91
C ALA A 46 -1.68 6.75 1.33
N TRP A 47 -1.97 6.54 2.61
CA TRP A 47 -3.33 6.73 3.11
C TRP A 47 -3.79 8.19 2.99
N VAL A 48 -2.89 9.14 3.22
CA VAL A 48 -3.22 10.56 3.05
C VAL A 48 -3.59 10.84 1.59
N LYS A 49 -2.78 10.34 0.65
CA LYS A 49 -3.07 10.53 -0.77
C LYS A 49 -4.39 9.86 -1.16
N PHE A 50 -4.63 8.67 -0.64
CA PHE A 50 -5.88 7.94 -0.88
C PHE A 50 -7.06 8.80 -0.45
N ARG A 51 -7.00 9.33 0.77
CA ARG A 51 -8.09 10.13 1.32
C ARG A 51 -8.31 11.40 0.52
N GLU A 52 -7.24 12.03 0.07
CA GLU A 52 -7.37 13.25 -0.74
C GLU A 52 -8.08 12.99 -2.05
N ILE A 53 -7.91 11.79 -2.59
CA ILE A 53 -8.57 11.42 -3.85
C ILE A 53 -10.04 11.13 -3.63
N VAL A 54 -10.37 10.32 -2.61
CA VAL A 54 -11.77 9.89 -2.41
C VAL A 54 -12.60 10.91 -1.64
N ASN A 55 -11.95 11.79 -0.89
CA ASN A 55 -12.66 12.76 -0.07
C ASN A 55 -11.88 14.07 -0.04
N PRO A 56 -11.80 14.77 -1.19
CA PRO A 56 -11.01 16.00 -1.25
C PRO A 56 -11.56 17.06 -0.30
N GLN A 57 -10.65 17.83 0.28
CA GLN A 57 -11.03 18.90 1.16
C GLN A 57 -11.65 20.03 0.37
N LEU A 58 -12.82 20.48 0.83
CA LEU A 58 -13.55 21.54 0.13
C LEU A 58 -13.26 22.89 0.78
N ALA A 59 -13.30 23.94 -0.03
CA ALA A 59 -13.20 25.29 0.48
C ALA A 59 -14.49 25.63 1.22
N GLU A 60 -14.39 26.62 2.09
CA GLU A 60 -15.56 27.07 2.85
C GLU A 60 -16.66 27.50 1.88
N GLY A 61 -17.86 27.00 2.11
CA GLY A 61 -19.00 27.32 1.26
C GLY A 61 -19.11 26.47 -0.01
N GLU A 62 -18.12 25.63 -0.28
CA GLU A 62 -18.15 24.76 -1.43
C GLU A 62 -18.95 23.50 -1.14
N GLU A 63 -19.70 23.04 -2.14
CA GLU A 63 -20.42 21.78 -2.01
C GLU A 63 -19.64 20.68 -2.72
N ALA A 64 -19.74 19.48 -2.18
CA ALA A 64 -19.12 18.33 -2.83
C ALA A 64 -19.77 18.11 -4.20
N PRO A 65 -18.95 17.89 -5.26
CA PRO A 65 -19.52 17.65 -6.57
C PRO A 65 -20.29 16.33 -6.60
N THR A 66 -21.36 16.30 -7.38
CA THR A 66 -22.09 15.07 -7.61
C THR A 66 -21.40 14.32 -8.73
N LEU A 67 -20.95 13.08 -8.42
CA LEU A 67 -20.22 12.28 -9.39
C LEU A 67 -21.14 11.26 -10.03
N THR A 68 -20.92 11.00 -11.33
CA THR A 68 -21.57 9.88 -12.00
C THR A 68 -20.95 8.58 -11.50
N GLU A 69 -21.60 7.46 -11.80
CA GLU A 69 -21.05 6.16 -11.43
C GLU A 69 -19.68 5.92 -12.07
N ALA A 70 -19.52 6.35 -13.34
CA ALA A 70 -18.24 6.21 -14.02
C ALA A 70 -17.16 7.05 -13.33
N GLU A 71 -17.51 8.26 -12.92
CA GLU A 71 -16.56 9.13 -12.23
C GLU A 71 -16.16 8.57 -10.88
N LYS A 72 -17.12 7.98 -10.17
CA LYS A 72 -16.83 7.32 -8.90
C LYS A 72 -15.87 6.16 -9.09
N PHE A 73 -16.11 5.37 -10.12
CA PHE A 73 -15.24 4.23 -10.42
C PHE A 73 -13.82 4.69 -10.70
N LEU A 74 -13.66 5.72 -11.54
CA LEU A 74 -12.34 6.24 -11.87
C LEU A 74 -11.64 6.82 -10.65
N ARG A 75 -12.39 7.52 -9.80
CA ARG A 75 -11.84 8.08 -8.57
C ARG A 75 -11.34 6.96 -7.66
N ASN A 76 -12.16 5.92 -7.48
CA ASN A 76 -11.79 4.82 -6.60
C ASN A 76 -10.60 4.05 -7.15
N LYS A 77 -10.56 3.87 -8.47
CA LYS A 77 -9.41 3.23 -9.10
C LYS A 77 -8.14 4.04 -8.88
N ALA A 78 -8.21 5.34 -9.05
CA ALA A 78 -7.03 6.20 -8.84
C ALA A 78 -6.52 6.08 -7.41
N ALA A 79 -7.43 6.03 -6.45
CA ALA A 79 -7.06 5.88 -5.05
C ALA A 79 -6.41 4.53 -4.78
N ASP A 80 -6.97 3.47 -5.35
CA ASP A 80 -6.40 2.13 -5.19
C ASP A 80 -5.00 2.04 -5.80
N VAL A 81 -4.79 2.69 -6.94
CA VAL A 81 -3.48 2.70 -7.59
C VAL A 81 -2.42 3.33 -6.68
N VAL A 82 -2.77 4.40 -5.97
CA VAL A 82 -1.85 5.03 -5.04
C VAL A 82 -1.42 4.04 -3.96
N LEU A 83 -2.36 3.29 -3.41
CA LEU A 83 -2.02 2.28 -2.40
C LEU A 83 -1.21 1.14 -3.01
N PHE A 84 -1.59 0.70 -4.21
CA PHE A 84 -0.90 -0.41 -4.86
C PHE A 84 0.57 -0.09 -5.09
N ILE A 85 0.85 1.10 -5.61
CA ILE A 85 2.24 1.52 -5.85
C ILE A 85 3.05 1.51 -4.56
N ASP A 86 2.40 1.88 -3.46
CA ASP A 86 3.08 1.95 -2.17
C ASP A 86 3.39 0.59 -1.58
N VAL A 87 2.52 -0.41 -1.80
CA VAL A 87 2.64 -1.69 -1.11
C VAL A 87 3.40 -2.75 -1.89
N LEU A 88 3.57 -2.60 -3.20
CA LEU A 88 4.23 -3.63 -4.00
C LEU A 88 5.74 -3.46 -3.96
N LEU A 89 6.41 -4.48 -3.47
CA LEU A 89 7.86 -4.51 -3.37
C LEU A 89 8.39 -5.71 -4.14
N ASP A 90 9.64 -5.60 -4.57
CA ASP A 90 10.28 -6.74 -5.22
C ASP A 90 10.82 -7.72 -4.17
N GLU A 91 11.53 -8.74 -4.62
CA GLU A 91 12.04 -9.76 -3.71
C GLU A 91 13.03 -9.20 -2.69
N ASN A 92 13.66 -8.09 -3.02
CA ASN A 92 14.64 -7.45 -2.15
C ASN A 92 13.99 -6.44 -1.20
N GLY A 93 12.68 -6.27 -1.30
CA GLY A 93 11.97 -5.34 -0.43
C GLY A 93 11.97 -3.91 -0.92
N GLU A 94 12.30 -3.70 -2.20
CA GLU A 94 12.32 -2.36 -2.77
C GLU A 94 11.09 -2.11 -3.61
N ARG A 95 10.66 -0.86 -3.65
CA ARG A 95 9.45 -0.50 -4.41
C ARG A 95 9.68 -0.75 -5.89
N VAL A 96 8.69 -1.39 -6.51
CA VAL A 96 8.72 -1.68 -7.93
C VAL A 96 8.36 -0.44 -8.74
N PHE A 97 7.43 0.35 -8.23
CA PHE A 97 6.96 1.57 -8.90
C PHE A 97 7.21 2.78 -8.05
N SER A 98 7.41 3.93 -8.70
CA SER A 98 7.48 5.21 -8.02
C SER A 98 6.16 5.96 -8.21
N ASP A 99 6.01 7.08 -7.53
CA ASP A 99 4.81 7.89 -7.66
C ASP A 99 4.62 8.40 -9.09
N GLU A 100 5.71 8.53 -9.84
CA GLU A 100 5.66 8.97 -11.23
C GLU A 100 5.02 7.93 -12.15
N ASP A 101 4.94 6.68 -11.70
CA ASP A 101 4.36 5.59 -12.49
C ASP A 101 2.85 5.51 -12.34
N GLN A 102 2.25 6.38 -11.55
CA GLN A 102 0.84 6.29 -11.21
C GLN A 102 -0.06 6.22 -12.44
N GLU A 103 0.21 7.05 -13.43
CA GLU A 103 -0.62 7.07 -14.63
C GLU A 103 -0.51 5.77 -15.41
N GLN A 104 0.72 5.26 -15.56
CA GLN A 104 0.92 4.00 -16.27
C GLN A 104 0.25 2.84 -15.56
N VAL A 105 0.40 2.77 -14.25
CA VAL A 105 -0.23 1.71 -13.46
C VAL A 105 -1.74 1.81 -13.55
N SER A 106 -2.27 3.03 -13.52
CA SER A 106 -3.72 3.24 -13.62
C SER A 106 -4.28 2.67 -14.93
N LYS A 107 -3.53 2.78 -16.00
CA LYS A 107 -3.99 2.29 -17.32
C LYS A 107 -4.12 0.78 -17.38
N ILE A 108 -3.31 0.06 -16.62
CA ILE A 108 -3.32 -1.41 -16.69
C ILE A 108 -3.84 -2.04 -15.40
N TYR A 109 -4.29 -1.23 -14.47
CA TYR A 109 -4.76 -1.75 -13.19
C TYR A 109 -5.94 -2.67 -13.39
N GLY A 110 -5.83 -3.88 -12.88
CA GLY A 110 -6.85 -4.89 -13.09
C GLY A 110 -6.97 -5.86 -11.92
N PRO A 111 -7.62 -7.00 -12.11
CA PRO A 111 -7.88 -7.95 -11.01
C PRO A 111 -6.63 -8.47 -10.31
N VAL A 112 -5.54 -8.67 -11.05
CA VAL A 112 -4.29 -9.13 -10.43
C VAL A 112 -3.78 -8.09 -9.45
N HIS A 113 -3.76 -6.84 -9.87
CA HIS A 113 -3.31 -5.73 -9.03
C HIS A 113 -4.22 -5.59 -7.81
N SER A 114 -5.52 -5.65 -8.05
CA SER A 114 -6.51 -5.51 -6.98
C SER A 114 -6.38 -6.63 -5.96
N ARG A 115 -6.12 -7.85 -6.43
CA ARG A 115 -5.93 -8.99 -5.54
C ARG A 115 -4.72 -8.81 -4.64
N LEU A 116 -3.61 -8.33 -5.23
CA LEU A 116 -2.40 -8.08 -4.44
C LEU A 116 -2.62 -6.97 -3.42
N LEU A 117 -3.31 -5.91 -3.83
CA LEU A 117 -3.61 -4.84 -2.89
C LEU A 117 -4.45 -5.35 -1.72
N ALA A 118 -5.45 -6.19 -2.01
CA ALA A 118 -6.28 -6.75 -0.95
C ALA A 118 -5.45 -7.55 0.03
N GLN A 119 -4.49 -8.32 -0.46
CA GLN A 119 -3.61 -9.09 0.43
C GLN A 119 -2.79 -8.16 1.33
N ALA A 120 -2.29 -7.06 0.77
CA ALA A 120 -1.53 -6.09 1.56
C ALA A 120 -2.39 -5.46 2.65
N LEU A 121 -3.63 -5.11 2.32
CA LEU A 121 -4.54 -4.53 3.29
C LEU A 121 -4.90 -5.52 4.39
N ASN A 122 -4.99 -6.79 4.05
CA ASN A 122 -5.32 -7.82 5.04
C ASN A 122 -4.23 -8.07 6.06
N LEU A 123 -3.01 -7.64 5.80
CA LEU A 123 -1.93 -7.81 6.78
C LEU A 123 -2.29 -7.13 8.09
N GLY A 124 -2.84 -5.93 8.03
CA GLY A 124 -3.26 -5.22 9.23
C GLY A 124 -4.45 -5.87 9.90
N MET A 125 -5.41 -6.30 9.10
CA MET A 125 -6.62 -6.93 9.64
C MET A 125 -6.31 -8.25 10.31
N SER A 126 -5.45 -9.05 9.72
CA SER A 126 -5.06 -10.34 10.31
C SER A 126 -4.46 -10.14 11.69
N GLN A 127 -3.61 -9.14 11.82
CA GLN A 127 -2.97 -8.87 13.10
C GLN A 127 -3.99 -8.40 14.13
N GLU A 128 -4.91 -7.57 13.69
CA GLU A 128 -5.95 -7.07 14.57
C GLU A 128 -6.81 -8.21 15.10
N GLU A 129 -7.17 -9.14 14.22
CA GLU A 129 -7.93 -10.30 14.63
C GLU A 129 -7.16 -11.17 15.59
N ALA A 130 -5.89 -11.37 15.34
CA ALA A 130 -5.05 -12.18 16.20
C ALA A 130 -4.92 -11.58 17.59
N GLY A 131 -5.04 -10.26 17.70
CA GLY A 131 -4.94 -9.59 18.98
C GLY A 131 -6.20 -9.61 19.82
N LYS A 132 -7.30 -10.09 19.27
CA LYS A 132 -8.54 -10.11 20.00
C LYS A 132 -8.60 -11.30 20.96
N PRO A 133 -9.15 -11.09 22.15
CA PRO A 133 -9.28 -12.19 23.10
C PRO A 133 -10.29 -13.23 22.66
#